data_c4cb8ce0c119a420db7192e54643179d
#
_entry.id   c4cb8ce0c119a420db7192e54643179d
#
_cell.length_a   1.000
_cell.length_b   1.000
_cell.length_c   1.000
_cell.angle_alpha   90.00
_cell.angle_beta   90.00
_cell.angle_gamma   90.00
#
_symmetry.space_group_name_H-M   'P 1'
#
loop_
_entity.id
_entity.type
_entity.pdbx_description
1 polymer ?
#
loop_
_entity_poly.entity_id
_entity_poly.type
_entity_poly.pdbx_seq_one_letter_code
_entity_poly.pdbx_strand_id
1 'polypeptide(L)'
;LIILNILTFFFIPERERDGYGPSKLIFEKLILKKPKLIIMVDCGSTSNQSVEYLNRNKIKSIIIDHHEINKPYPKSNVIINPKKNINIFLKDYYCATTLSYFLLEILVKKIKSSFNISNYLIYVLLALVCDVMPLRKINRYIALNLINNFKIKDNIILKTLYEINKKQNDLTIEDLGFFIGPIINSGGRLNNSKIAADLLISENFNIIKKNSLKLTKLNNIRKEIEKNLLNEINFKKIEKNNKDIIIYYNRNINEGLIGIIASRLKDYFNKPAIVITNSKNILKGSARSTINYNIGNVMKKMIDEKIIESGGGHNMAAGFIMRKHKLIELENFILSDYLIKNKNRDLNNTYDTEISPNGINKDFVCEINKIGPFGNGNPSPIFLIKNCKILKVTTIKDKHIGFILKPLIGKSIKSICFNSLNTQIGKYLINYKKNVHVIAEIHENIWNNKKTIQLN
;
A
#
# COMPACT_ATOMS: atom_id res chain seq x y z
N LEU A 1 -9.01 24.76 -2.28
CA LEU A 1 -9.74 25.80 -1.52
C LEU A 1 -8.97 27.13 -1.51
N ILE A 2 -7.65 27.12 -1.30
CA ILE A 2 -6.82 28.36 -1.35
C ILE A 2 -6.94 29.05 -2.71
N ILE A 3 -6.84 28.30 -3.80
CA ILE A 3 -6.99 28.81 -5.17
C ILE A 3 -8.39 29.44 -5.42
N LEU A 4 -9.39 28.99 -4.66
CA LEU A 4 -10.75 29.51 -4.70
C LEU A 4 -10.94 30.70 -3.73
N ASN A 5 -9.87 31.34 -3.25
CA ASN A 5 -9.86 32.43 -2.28
C ASN A 5 -10.57 32.12 -0.95
N ILE A 6 -10.62 30.85 -0.55
CA ILE A 6 -11.13 30.43 0.74
C ILE A 6 -9.97 30.38 1.73
N LEU A 7 -10.01 31.21 2.77
CA LEU A 7 -9.01 31.17 3.83
C LEU A 7 -8.96 29.79 4.47
N THR A 8 -7.84 29.08 4.26
CA THR A 8 -7.72 27.69 4.65
C THR A 8 -6.34 27.46 5.28
N PHE A 9 -6.30 26.68 6.34
CA PHE A 9 -5.06 26.08 6.83
C PHE A 9 -5.24 24.58 6.93
N PHE A 10 -4.15 23.83 6.79
CA PHE A 10 -4.16 22.39 6.95
C PHE A 10 -3.35 21.97 8.17
N PHE A 11 -3.71 20.83 8.73
CA PHE A 11 -3.02 20.21 9.84
C PHE A 11 -2.87 18.72 9.57
N ILE A 12 -1.65 18.21 9.71
CA ILE A 12 -1.34 16.78 9.58
C ILE A 12 -0.78 16.31 10.92
N PRO A 13 -1.43 15.33 11.58
CA PRO A 13 -0.95 14.79 12.84
C PRO A 13 0.41 14.10 12.69
N GLU A 14 1.27 14.29 13.69
CA GLU A 14 2.49 13.49 13.85
C GLU A 14 2.18 12.28 14.73
N ARG A 15 2.46 11.07 14.18
CA ARG A 15 2.03 9.79 14.80
C ARG A 15 2.50 9.61 16.24
N GLU A 16 3.72 10.02 16.57
CA GLU A 16 4.27 9.88 17.92
C GLU A 16 3.68 10.89 18.91
N ARG A 17 3.45 12.13 18.47
CA ARG A 17 2.99 13.21 19.31
C ARG A 17 1.48 13.26 19.45
N ASP A 18 0.77 13.15 18.31
CA ASP A 18 -0.66 13.45 18.22
C ASP A 18 -1.51 12.17 18.11
N GLY A 19 -0.89 11.01 17.88
CA GLY A 19 -1.57 9.74 17.67
C GLY A 19 -2.07 9.55 16.23
N TYR A 20 -2.97 8.59 16.05
CA TYR A 20 -3.58 8.27 14.76
C TYR A 20 -5.02 8.80 14.70
N GLY A 21 -5.33 9.52 13.63
CA GLY A 21 -6.67 10.08 13.40
C GLY A 21 -6.98 11.36 14.20
N PRO A 22 -8.20 11.89 14.08
CA PRO A 22 -8.61 13.13 14.70
C PRO A 22 -8.94 12.92 16.19
N SER A 23 -8.00 13.26 17.07
CA SER A 23 -8.18 13.21 18.51
C SER A 23 -8.75 14.52 19.08
N LYS A 24 -9.36 14.44 20.26
CA LYS A 24 -9.83 15.62 21.00
C LYS A 24 -8.70 16.63 21.23
N LEU A 25 -7.50 16.16 21.61
CA LEU A 25 -6.32 17.01 21.82
C LEU A 25 -5.92 17.82 20.58
N ILE A 26 -6.05 17.22 19.39
CA ILE A 26 -5.80 17.94 18.13
C ILE A 26 -6.83 19.05 17.97
N PHE A 27 -8.10 18.76 18.22
CA PHE A 27 -9.16 19.78 18.06
C PHE A 27 -9.07 20.89 19.10
N GLU A 28 -8.64 20.63 20.32
CA GLU A 28 -8.34 21.66 21.32
C GLU A 28 -7.33 22.70 20.77
N LYS A 29 -6.28 22.23 20.08
CA LYS A 29 -5.30 23.12 19.43
C LYS A 29 -5.87 23.86 18.23
N LEU A 30 -6.70 23.18 17.40
CA LEU A 30 -7.24 23.77 16.18
C LEU A 30 -8.32 24.81 16.45
N ILE A 31 -9.12 24.65 17.50
CA ILE A 31 -10.17 25.59 17.91
C ILE A 31 -9.61 26.96 18.27
N LEU A 32 -8.38 27.03 18.79
CA LEU A 32 -7.71 28.30 19.08
C LEU A 32 -7.57 29.20 17.84
N LYS A 33 -7.58 28.61 16.64
CA LYS A 33 -7.59 29.35 15.37
C LYS A 33 -8.98 29.82 14.92
N LYS A 34 -10.02 29.59 15.75
CA LYS A 34 -11.41 29.99 15.49
C LYS A 34 -11.94 29.55 14.10
N PRO A 35 -11.80 28.26 13.71
CA PRO A 35 -12.27 27.81 12.41
C PRO A 35 -13.81 27.82 12.37
N LYS A 36 -14.40 28.23 11.25
CA LYS A 36 -15.85 28.12 11.00
C LYS A 36 -16.26 26.70 10.60
N LEU A 37 -15.33 25.97 9.97
CA LEU A 37 -15.53 24.64 9.45
C LEU A 37 -14.26 23.83 9.58
N ILE A 38 -14.35 22.58 10.03
CA ILE A 38 -13.27 21.60 9.98
C ILE A 38 -13.64 20.49 8.99
N ILE A 39 -12.76 20.23 8.03
CA ILE A 39 -12.90 19.14 7.07
C ILE A 39 -11.86 18.07 7.45
N MET A 40 -12.33 16.89 7.79
CA MET A 40 -11.50 15.71 8.04
C MET A 40 -11.41 14.90 6.75
N VAL A 41 -10.19 14.68 6.26
CA VAL A 41 -9.95 13.93 5.02
C VAL A 41 -9.16 12.68 5.36
N ASP A 42 -9.61 11.53 4.85
CA ASP A 42 -9.03 10.20 5.09
C ASP A 42 -9.04 9.76 6.56
N CYS A 43 -9.94 10.32 7.33
CA CYS A 43 -10.14 10.02 8.74
C CYS A 43 -11.51 10.53 9.22
N GLY A 44 -11.91 10.09 10.39
CA GLY A 44 -13.08 10.65 11.08
C GLY A 44 -14.29 9.72 11.15
N SER A 45 -14.36 8.66 10.36
CA SER A 45 -15.51 7.75 10.29
C SER A 45 -15.88 7.07 11.62
N THR A 46 -14.95 6.97 12.54
CA THR A 46 -15.16 6.38 13.88
C THR A 46 -14.92 7.37 15.03
N SER A 47 -14.81 8.67 14.73
CA SER A 47 -14.36 9.70 15.68
C SER A 47 -15.53 10.39 16.42
N ASN A 48 -16.44 9.60 17.00
CA ASN A 48 -17.64 10.10 17.67
C ASN A 48 -17.34 11.14 18.76
N GLN A 49 -16.44 10.84 19.69
CA GLN A 49 -16.07 11.73 20.80
C GLN A 49 -15.45 13.04 20.33
N SER A 50 -14.60 12.97 19.31
CA SER A 50 -13.91 14.14 18.76
C SER A 50 -14.87 15.05 18.00
N VAL A 51 -15.82 14.48 17.26
CA VAL A 51 -16.88 15.24 16.57
C VAL A 51 -17.85 15.85 17.58
N GLU A 52 -18.20 15.15 18.66
CA GLU A 52 -19.03 15.69 19.73
C GLU A 52 -18.35 16.91 20.39
N TYR A 53 -17.03 16.86 20.59
CA TYR A 53 -16.28 18.01 21.10
C TYR A 53 -16.38 19.23 20.17
N LEU A 54 -16.30 19.05 18.84
CA LEU A 54 -16.52 20.13 17.88
C LEU A 54 -17.94 20.72 17.99
N ASN A 55 -18.94 19.86 18.10
CA ASN A 55 -20.33 20.28 18.22
C ASN A 55 -20.58 21.10 19.47
N ARG A 56 -20.01 20.71 20.63
CA ARG A 56 -20.07 21.48 21.88
C ARG A 56 -19.46 22.88 21.74
N ASN A 57 -18.42 23.01 20.87
CA ASN A 57 -17.80 24.29 20.56
C ASN A 57 -18.45 25.01 19.36
N LYS A 58 -19.62 24.58 18.90
CA LYS A 58 -20.39 25.16 17.79
C LYS A 58 -19.60 25.23 16.45
N ILE A 59 -18.64 24.32 16.23
CA ILE A 59 -17.85 24.26 15.01
C ILE A 59 -18.42 23.19 14.09
N LYS A 60 -18.72 23.60 12.85
CA LYS A 60 -19.21 22.69 11.82
C LYS A 60 -18.09 21.73 11.36
N SER A 61 -18.48 20.50 11.00
CA SER A 61 -17.54 19.50 10.52
C SER A 61 -18.04 18.76 9.29
N ILE A 62 -17.11 18.39 8.40
CA ILE A 62 -17.34 17.50 7.26
C ILE A 62 -16.32 16.37 7.36
N ILE A 63 -16.78 15.14 7.17
CA ILE A 63 -15.94 13.95 7.10
C ILE A 63 -15.94 13.46 5.65
N ILE A 64 -14.74 13.32 5.04
CA ILE A 64 -14.54 12.74 3.72
C ILE A 64 -13.60 11.54 3.92
N ASP A 65 -14.17 10.35 4.00
CA ASP A 65 -13.44 9.17 4.43
C ASP A 65 -13.94 7.93 3.69
N HIS A 66 -13.16 6.86 3.67
CA HIS A 66 -13.49 5.57 3.05
C HIS A 66 -13.25 4.37 3.97
N HIS A 67 -12.74 4.62 5.16
CA HIS A 67 -12.54 3.59 6.18
C HIS A 67 -13.87 3.00 6.66
N GLU A 68 -13.81 1.86 7.36
CA GLU A 68 -14.98 1.24 7.95
C GLU A 68 -15.71 2.22 8.88
N ILE A 69 -17.04 2.20 8.78
CA ILE A 69 -17.91 3.06 9.57
C ILE A 69 -19.04 2.22 10.17
N ASN A 70 -19.26 2.34 11.47
CA ASN A 70 -20.29 1.61 12.22
C ASN A 70 -21.20 2.56 12.98
N LYS A 71 -22.44 2.14 13.19
CA LYS A 71 -23.37 2.88 14.08
C LYS A 71 -22.92 2.76 15.53
N PRO A 72 -23.10 3.81 16.36
CA PRO A 72 -23.64 5.12 16.00
C PRO A 72 -22.62 5.93 15.22
N TYR A 73 -23.04 6.57 14.14
CA TYR A 73 -22.18 7.42 13.31
C TYR A 73 -21.79 8.71 14.04
N PRO A 74 -20.59 9.28 13.76
CA PRO A 74 -20.24 10.61 14.25
C PRO A 74 -21.31 11.65 13.86
N LYS A 75 -21.72 12.50 14.79
CA LYS A 75 -22.72 13.56 14.56
C LYS A 75 -22.10 14.76 13.83
N SER A 76 -21.37 14.51 12.73
CA SER A 76 -20.84 15.54 11.84
C SER A 76 -21.94 16.14 10.97
N ASN A 77 -21.80 17.40 10.54
CA ASN A 77 -22.77 18.03 9.65
C ASN A 77 -22.92 17.27 8.32
N VAL A 78 -21.81 16.78 7.78
CA VAL A 78 -21.80 15.96 6.57
C VAL A 78 -20.80 14.83 6.72
N ILE A 79 -21.18 13.63 6.28
CA ILE A 79 -20.29 12.47 6.18
C ILE A 79 -20.36 11.94 4.74
N ILE A 80 -19.26 12.06 4.03
CA ILE A 80 -19.04 11.47 2.70
C ILE A 80 -18.20 10.22 2.91
N ASN A 81 -18.88 9.07 2.99
CA ASN A 81 -18.23 7.76 3.10
C ASN A 81 -19.05 6.72 2.33
N PRO A 82 -18.48 6.07 1.31
CA PRO A 82 -19.19 5.09 0.48
C PRO A 82 -19.74 3.89 1.27
N LYS A 83 -19.16 3.58 2.44
CA LYS A 83 -19.57 2.47 3.29
C LYS A 83 -20.70 2.82 4.26
N LYS A 84 -21.07 4.10 4.36
CA LYS A 84 -22.19 4.55 5.21
C LYS A 84 -23.53 4.15 4.62
N ASN A 85 -23.71 4.27 3.31
CA ASN A 85 -24.92 3.91 2.59
C ASN A 85 -24.65 2.64 1.78
N ILE A 86 -25.51 1.62 1.94
CA ILE A 86 -25.40 0.30 1.30
C ILE A 86 -25.69 0.40 -0.20
N ASN A 87 -25.04 1.28 -0.91
CA ASN A 87 -25.05 1.24 -2.37
C ASN A 87 -23.91 0.33 -2.81
N ILE A 88 -24.24 -0.94 -3.04
CA ILE A 88 -23.34 -2.07 -3.30
C ILE A 88 -22.31 -1.79 -4.41
N PHE A 89 -22.63 -0.86 -5.33
CA PHE A 89 -21.78 -0.59 -6.51
C PHE A 89 -20.57 0.32 -6.25
N LEU A 90 -20.51 1.04 -5.13
CA LEU A 90 -19.50 2.08 -4.88
C LEU A 90 -18.61 1.81 -3.67
N LYS A 91 -18.94 0.78 -2.88
CA LYS A 91 -18.45 0.57 -1.51
C LYS A 91 -16.93 0.50 -1.38
N ASP A 92 -16.25 -0.13 -2.33
CA ASP A 92 -14.85 -0.52 -2.19
C ASP A 92 -13.90 0.13 -3.21
N TYR A 93 -14.36 1.14 -3.94
CA TYR A 93 -13.59 1.69 -5.06
C TYR A 93 -13.00 3.08 -4.83
N TYR A 94 -13.51 3.84 -3.86
CA TYR A 94 -13.08 5.22 -3.69
C TYR A 94 -12.20 5.38 -2.47
N CYS A 95 -10.96 5.89 -2.65
CA CYS A 95 -10.18 6.44 -1.54
C CYS A 95 -10.63 7.87 -1.23
N ALA A 96 -10.21 8.40 -0.09
CA ALA A 96 -10.59 9.74 0.34
C ALA A 96 -10.15 10.83 -0.65
N THR A 97 -9.04 10.64 -1.35
CA THR A 97 -8.58 11.57 -2.39
C THR A 97 -9.53 11.60 -3.59
N THR A 98 -10.06 10.45 -4.02
CA THR A 98 -11.07 10.37 -5.09
C THR A 98 -12.35 11.11 -4.70
N LEU A 99 -12.82 10.90 -3.48
CA LEU A 99 -14.02 11.58 -2.95
C LEU A 99 -13.80 13.09 -2.86
N SER A 100 -12.63 13.51 -2.40
CA SER A 100 -12.24 14.92 -2.35
C SER A 100 -12.17 15.55 -3.74
N TYR A 101 -11.64 14.82 -4.72
CA TYR A 101 -11.59 15.28 -6.12
C TYR A 101 -13.01 15.51 -6.67
N PHE A 102 -13.94 14.59 -6.50
CA PHE A 102 -15.31 14.76 -6.96
C PHE A 102 -16.03 15.92 -6.27
N LEU A 103 -15.83 16.08 -4.95
CA LEU A 103 -16.37 17.24 -4.23
C LEU A 103 -15.83 18.54 -4.81
N LEU A 104 -14.53 18.63 -5.06
CA LEU A 104 -13.89 19.82 -5.62
C LEU A 104 -14.35 20.07 -7.06
N GLU A 105 -14.54 19.04 -7.89
CA GLU A 105 -15.08 19.15 -9.24
C GLU A 105 -16.49 19.78 -9.24
N ILE A 106 -17.36 19.31 -8.33
CA ILE A 106 -18.70 19.87 -8.16
C ILE A 106 -18.62 21.33 -7.69
N LEU A 107 -17.73 21.65 -6.77
CA LEU A 107 -17.55 23.01 -6.26
C LEU A 107 -17.07 23.95 -7.36
N VAL A 108 -16.05 23.57 -8.13
CA VAL A 108 -15.52 24.35 -9.26
C VAL A 108 -16.64 24.65 -10.27
N LYS A 109 -17.45 23.66 -10.61
CA LYS A 109 -18.61 23.84 -11.51
C LYS A 109 -19.66 24.78 -10.91
N LYS A 110 -19.99 24.64 -9.63
CA LYS A 110 -21.02 25.49 -8.96
C LYS A 110 -20.63 26.95 -8.86
N ILE A 111 -19.35 27.23 -8.56
CA ILE A 111 -18.85 28.61 -8.46
C ILE A 111 -18.43 29.18 -9.81
N LYS A 112 -18.64 28.41 -10.91
CA LYS A 112 -18.27 28.82 -12.30
C LYS A 112 -16.80 29.25 -12.40
N SER A 113 -15.89 28.61 -11.70
CA SER A 113 -14.46 28.88 -11.74
C SER A 113 -13.85 28.34 -13.04
N SER A 114 -12.92 29.10 -13.61
CA SER A 114 -12.09 28.63 -14.74
C SER A 114 -10.98 27.65 -14.32
N PHE A 115 -10.89 27.32 -13.04
CA PHE A 115 -9.87 26.44 -12.51
C PHE A 115 -9.97 25.02 -13.11
N ASN A 116 -8.88 24.56 -13.73
CA ASN A 116 -8.83 23.22 -14.34
C ASN A 116 -8.41 22.17 -13.29
N ILE A 117 -9.39 21.51 -12.70
CA ILE A 117 -9.13 20.48 -11.69
C ILE A 117 -8.52 19.19 -12.27
N SER A 118 -8.62 18.94 -13.59
CA SER A 118 -8.10 17.73 -14.22
C SER A 118 -6.58 17.56 -14.03
N ASN A 119 -5.84 18.66 -13.87
CA ASN A 119 -4.41 18.66 -13.58
C ASN A 119 -4.05 17.93 -12.27
N TYR A 120 -5.02 17.76 -11.37
CA TYR A 120 -4.86 17.08 -10.07
C TYR A 120 -5.24 15.60 -10.11
N LEU A 121 -5.74 15.11 -11.25
CA LEU A 121 -6.14 13.70 -11.37
C LEU A 121 -4.96 12.72 -11.14
N ILE A 122 -3.73 13.17 -11.42
CA ILE A 122 -2.51 12.39 -11.14
C ILE A 122 -2.34 12.08 -9.65
N TYR A 123 -2.75 12.98 -8.75
CA TYR A 123 -2.72 12.74 -7.31
C TYR A 123 -3.81 11.77 -6.86
N VAL A 124 -4.95 11.72 -7.57
CA VAL A 124 -5.96 10.68 -7.37
C VAL A 124 -5.37 9.32 -7.72
N LEU A 125 -4.70 9.18 -8.87
CA LEU A 125 -4.06 7.92 -9.24
C LEU A 125 -2.97 7.51 -8.26
N LEU A 126 -2.14 8.45 -7.82
CA LEU A 126 -1.12 8.21 -6.79
C LEU A 126 -1.75 7.67 -5.50
N ALA A 127 -2.83 8.29 -5.04
CA ALA A 127 -3.54 7.84 -3.83
C ALA A 127 -4.18 6.45 -4.03
N LEU A 128 -4.84 6.21 -5.17
CA LEU A 128 -5.43 4.90 -5.50
C LEU A 128 -4.41 3.77 -5.43
N VAL A 129 -3.20 4.00 -5.97
CA VAL A 129 -2.13 3.00 -5.97
C VAL A 129 -1.53 2.84 -4.56
N CYS A 130 -1.26 3.94 -3.85
CA CYS A 130 -0.65 3.90 -2.51
C CYS A 130 -1.58 3.29 -1.47
N ASP A 131 -2.88 3.49 -1.60
CA ASP A 131 -3.92 2.94 -0.72
C ASP A 131 -4.44 1.57 -1.20
N VAL A 132 -3.77 1.01 -2.21
CA VAL A 132 -4.04 -0.33 -2.75
C VAL A 132 -5.51 -0.51 -3.16
N MET A 133 -6.12 0.53 -3.72
CA MET A 133 -7.50 0.48 -4.19
C MET A 133 -7.63 -0.40 -5.45
N PRO A 134 -8.76 -1.11 -5.63
CA PRO A 134 -8.94 -1.96 -6.81
C PRO A 134 -8.90 -1.15 -8.12
N LEU A 135 -8.04 -1.54 -9.06
CA LEU A 135 -7.97 -0.98 -10.42
C LEU A 135 -9.10 -1.56 -11.30
N ARG A 136 -10.33 -1.25 -10.92
CA ARG A 136 -11.56 -1.64 -11.65
C ARG A 136 -12.44 -0.41 -11.88
N LYS A 137 -13.35 -0.49 -12.82
CA LYS A 137 -14.33 0.57 -13.13
C LYS A 137 -13.64 1.94 -13.29
N ILE A 138 -14.09 2.94 -12.55
CA ILE A 138 -13.58 4.32 -12.61
C ILE A 138 -12.08 4.40 -12.30
N ASN A 139 -11.59 3.62 -11.34
CA ASN A 139 -10.18 3.61 -10.97
C ASN A 139 -9.30 3.12 -12.13
N ARG A 140 -9.75 2.07 -12.83
CA ARG A 140 -9.06 1.57 -14.02
C ARG A 140 -9.10 2.59 -15.15
N TYR A 141 -10.24 3.26 -15.35
CA TYR A 141 -10.36 4.32 -16.36
C TYR A 141 -9.37 5.47 -16.09
N ILE A 142 -9.32 5.96 -14.85
CA ILE A 142 -8.35 7.00 -14.42
C ILE A 142 -6.92 6.52 -14.68
N ALA A 143 -6.59 5.29 -14.29
CA ALA A 143 -5.26 4.73 -14.46
C ALA A 143 -4.87 4.60 -15.94
N LEU A 144 -5.75 4.06 -16.78
CA LEU A 144 -5.53 3.94 -18.24
C LEU A 144 -5.29 5.30 -18.87
N ASN A 145 -6.17 6.26 -18.59
CA ASN A 145 -6.08 7.59 -19.17
C ASN A 145 -4.76 8.28 -18.82
N LEU A 146 -4.37 8.22 -17.54
CA LEU A 146 -3.15 8.87 -17.08
C LEU A 146 -1.88 8.16 -17.54
N ILE A 147 -1.84 6.83 -17.48
CA ILE A 147 -0.64 6.09 -17.91
C ILE A 147 -0.39 6.29 -19.40
N ASN A 148 -1.43 6.42 -20.22
CA ASN A 148 -1.27 6.60 -21.67
C ASN A 148 -0.98 8.06 -22.08
N ASN A 149 -1.51 9.05 -21.36
CA ASN A 149 -1.53 10.44 -21.82
C ASN A 149 -0.70 11.39 -20.94
N PHE A 150 -0.45 11.05 -19.69
CA PHE A 150 0.27 11.92 -18.77
C PHE A 150 1.76 11.98 -19.10
N LYS A 151 2.29 13.19 -19.18
CA LYS A 151 3.73 13.40 -19.33
C LYS A 151 4.32 13.88 -18.01
N ILE A 152 5.38 13.24 -17.55
CA ILE A 152 6.04 13.58 -16.27
C ILE A 152 6.46 15.05 -16.23
N LYS A 153 6.85 15.63 -17.39
CA LYS A 153 7.24 17.02 -17.51
C LYS A 153 6.10 18.02 -17.18
N ASP A 154 4.84 17.58 -17.27
CA ASP A 154 3.67 18.44 -17.04
C ASP A 154 3.37 18.62 -15.54
N ASN A 155 4.05 17.84 -14.66
CA ASN A 155 3.95 17.99 -13.22
C ASN A 155 5.33 18.23 -12.61
N ILE A 156 5.56 19.45 -12.15
CA ILE A 156 6.87 19.89 -11.65
C ILE A 156 7.39 19.04 -10.48
N ILE A 157 6.49 18.51 -9.63
CA ILE A 157 6.85 17.68 -8.47
C ILE A 157 7.34 16.32 -8.93
N LEU A 158 6.59 15.65 -9.81
CA LEU A 158 6.97 14.35 -10.35
C LEU A 158 8.24 14.46 -11.20
N LYS A 159 8.34 15.49 -12.04
CA LYS A 159 9.55 15.79 -12.80
C LYS A 159 10.77 15.91 -11.89
N THR A 160 10.67 16.71 -10.84
CA THR A 160 11.78 16.90 -9.88
C THR A 160 12.15 15.62 -9.17
N LEU A 161 11.18 14.77 -8.75
CA LEU A 161 11.46 13.47 -8.15
C LEU A 161 12.18 12.52 -9.11
N TYR A 162 11.78 12.50 -10.38
CA TYR A 162 12.43 11.68 -11.41
C TYR A 162 13.87 12.14 -11.67
N GLU A 163 14.09 13.43 -11.83
CA GLU A 163 15.43 14.01 -12.05
C GLU A 163 16.39 13.71 -10.90
N ILE A 164 15.96 13.95 -9.64
CA ILE A 164 16.77 13.67 -8.44
C ILE A 164 17.17 12.19 -8.37
N ASN A 165 16.27 11.30 -8.78
CA ASN A 165 16.50 9.84 -8.71
C ASN A 165 17.00 9.25 -10.04
N LYS A 166 17.37 10.09 -11.02
CA LYS A 166 17.93 9.70 -12.33
C LYS A 166 17.05 8.70 -13.09
N LYS A 167 15.71 8.83 -12.97
CA LYS A 167 14.75 8.05 -13.76
C LYS A 167 14.42 8.77 -15.06
N GLN A 168 14.29 8.01 -16.16
CA GLN A 168 14.05 8.54 -17.51
C GLN A 168 12.89 7.86 -18.24
N ASN A 169 12.24 6.89 -17.61
CA ASN A 169 11.10 6.17 -18.18
C ASN A 169 9.80 7.00 -18.06
N ASP A 170 8.82 6.66 -18.89
CA ASP A 170 7.45 7.15 -18.72
C ASP A 170 6.85 6.64 -17.38
N LEU A 171 5.79 7.31 -16.94
CA LEU A 171 5.12 6.96 -15.70
C LEU A 171 4.45 5.58 -15.78
N THR A 172 4.68 4.75 -14.77
CA THR A 172 4.03 3.45 -14.63
C THR A 172 3.29 3.34 -13.28
N ILE A 173 2.41 2.34 -13.15
CA ILE A 173 1.75 2.04 -11.86
C ILE A 173 2.79 1.65 -10.81
N GLU A 174 3.81 0.89 -11.20
CA GLU A 174 4.91 0.49 -10.34
C GLU A 174 5.70 1.71 -9.83
N ASP A 175 5.89 2.74 -10.66
CA ASP A 175 6.55 3.97 -10.21
C ASP A 175 5.74 4.67 -9.12
N LEU A 176 4.43 4.69 -9.25
CA LEU A 176 3.56 5.26 -8.20
C LEU A 176 3.64 4.45 -6.90
N GLY A 177 3.57 3.13 -6.98
CA GLY A 177 3.53 2.24 -5.81
C GLY A 177 4.88 2.00 -5.14
N PHE A 178 5.97 1.91 -5.90
CA PHE A 178 7.27 1.45 -5.39
C PHE A 178 8.39 2.50 -5.45
N PHE A 179 8.15 3.64 -6.09
CA PHE A 179 9.11 4.74 -6.15
C PHE A 179 8.55 6.02 -5.54
N ILE A 180 7.51 6.63 -6.13
CA ILE A 180 6.97 7.92 -5.70
C ILE A 180 6.29 7.80 -4.33
N GLY A 181 5.37 6.84 -4.18
CA GLY A 181 4.63 6.61 -2.93
C GLY A 181 5.55 6.39 -1.72
N PRO A 182 6.54 5.48 -1.78
CA PRO A 182 7.51 5.30 -0.70
C PRO A 182 8.31 6.56 -0.34
N ILE A 183 8.67 7.41 -1.32
CA ILE A 183 9.36 8.67 -1.04
C ILE A 183 8.45 9.63 -0.29
N ILE A 184 7.23 9.86 -0.77
CA ILE A 184 6.26 10.73 -0.12
C ILE A 184 5.92 10.23 1.29
N ASN A 185 5.67 8.93 1.44
CA ASN A 185 5.33 8.32 2.73
C ASN A 185 6.49 8.27 3.74
N SER A 186 7.75 8.45 3.29
CA SER A 186 8.93 8.37 4.16
C SER A 186 8.91 9.41 5.27
N GLY A 187 8.39 10.61 4.99
CA GLY A 187 8.22 11.67 5.98
C GLY A 187 7.35 11.24 7.15
N GLY A 188 6.17 10.69 6.87
CA GLY A 188 5.23 10.23 7.91
C GLY A 188 5.70 8.99 8.68
N ARG A 189 6.61 8.19 8.10
CA ARG A 189 7.21 7.03 8.77
C ARG A 189 8.36 7.37 9.71
N LEU A 190 9.02 8.51 9.49
CA LEU A 190 10.15 9.01 10.27
C LEU A 190 9.81 10.34 10.98
N ASN A 191 8.54 10.50 11.38
CA ASN A 191 8.02 11.60 12.20
C ASN A 191 8.16 13.01 11.60
N ASN A 192 7.98 13.12 10.29
CA ASN A 192 7.98 14.41 9.59
C ASN A 192 6.97 14.45 8.44
N SER A 193 5.69 14.26 8.76
CA SER A 193 4.59 14.19 7.77
C SER A 193 4.41 15.50 7.01
N LYS A 194 4.73 16.63 7.63
CA LYS A 194 4.53 17.97 7.04
C LYS A 194 5.32 18.18 5.75
N ILE A 195 6.53 17.62 5.65
CA ILE A 195 7.40 17.81 4.45
C ILE A 195 6.71 17.31 3.18
N ALA A 196 6.01 16.17 3.26
CA ALA A 196 5.31 15.61 2.12
C ALA A 196 4.12 16.49 1.69
N ALA A 197 3.38 17.03 2.65
CA ALA A 197 2.31 17.97 2.35
C ALA A 197 2.85 19.28 1.75
N ASP A 198 3.88 19.87 2.35
CA ASP A 198 4.53 21.09 1.84
C ASP A 198 5.08 20.87 0.42
N LEU A 199 5.56 19.66 0.09
CA LEU A 199 5.94 19.29 -1.27
C LEU A 199 4.74 19.32 -2.22
N LEU A 200 3.64 18.65 -1.86
CA LEU A 200 2.51 18.41 -2.77
C LEU A 200 1.66 19.67 -3.02
N ILE A 201 1.69 20.65 -2.10
CA ILE A 201 0.92 21.90 -2.24
C ILE A 201 1.76 23.09 -2.77
N SER A 202 3.10 22.94 -2.84
CA SER A 202 3.98 24.03 -3.21
C SER A 202 3.97 24.25 -4.74
N GLU A 203 3.92 25.52 -5.14
CA GLU A 203 4.17 25.97 -6.51
C GLU A 203 5.59 26.54 -6.67
N ASN A 204 6.30 26.76 -5.55
CA ASN A 204 7.66 27.30 -5.54
C ASN A 204 8.69 26.19 -5.81
N PHE A 205 9.41 26.31 -6.93
CA PHE A 205 10.40 25.32 -7.37
C PHE A 205 11.49 25.03 -6.32
N ASN A 206 11.97 26.07 -5.61
CA ASN A 206 13.01 25.87 -4.59
C ASN A 206 12.50 25.04 -3.42
N ILE A 207 11.25 25.25 -3.00
CA ILE A 207 10.60 24.46 -1.96
C ILE A 207 10.39 23.02 -2.43
N ILE A 208 9.91 22.85 -3.67
CA ILE A 208 9.71 21.54 -4.30
C ILE A 208 11.04 20.77 -4.33
N LYS A 209 12.10 21.38 -4.85
CA LYS A 209 13.43 20.76 -4.95
C LYS A 209 13.99 20.38 -3.56
N LYS A 210 13.93 21.30 -2.61
CA LYS A 210 14.39 21.09 -1.22
C LYS A 210 13.65 19.92 -0.57
N ASN A 211 12.32 19.91 -0.64
CA ASN A 211 11.50 18.87 0.01
C ASN A 211 11.64 17.52 -0.71
N SER A 212 11.75 17.49 -2.04
CA SER A 212 12.02 16.27 -2.81
C SER A 212 13.35 15.63 -2.41
N LEU A 213 14.42 16.42 -2.30
CA LEU A 213 15.73 15.93 -1.82
C LEU A 213 15.64 15.38 -0.39
N LYS A 214 14.94 16.10 0.51
CA LYS A 214 14.80 15.69 1.90
C LYS A 214 14.01 14.39 2.02
N LEU A 215 12.90 14.24 1.31
CA LEU A 215 12.09 13.01 1.30
C LEU A 215 12.84 11.84 0.66
N THR A 216 13.58 12.06 -0.42
CA THR A 216 14.45 11.02 -1.01
C THR A 216 15.50 10.54 -0.01
N LYS A 217 16.15 11.46 0.73
CA LYS A 217 17.10 11.11 1.80
C LYS A 217 16.42 10.31 2.91
N LEU A 218 15.25 10.75 3.39
CA LEU A 218 14.48 10.05 4.43
C LEU A 218 14.07 8.64 3.95
N ASN A 219 13.68 8.47 2.69
CA ASN A 219 13.36 7.16 2.15
C ASN A 219 14.58 6.22 2.10
N ASN A 220 15.77 6.75 1.81
CA ASN A 220 17.01 5.96 1.84
C ASN A 220 17.36 5.54 3.28
N ILE A 221 17.28 6.46 4.24
CA ILE A 221 17.44 6.15 5.68
C ILE A 221 16.43 5.08 6.11
N ARG A 222 15.15 5.22 5.74
CA ARG A 222 14.13 4.21 6.03
C ARG A 222 14.49 2.82 5.47
N LYS A 223 14.98 2.77 4.21
CA LYS A 223 15.42 1.51 3.59
C LYS A 223 16.60 0.88 4.32
N GLU A 224 17.52 1.69 4.80
CA GLU A 224 18.68 1.23 5.58
C GLU A 224 18.25 0.67 6.93
N ILE A 225 17.40 1.39 7.68
CA ILE A 225 16.82 0.90 8.94
C ILE A 225 16.05 -0.41 8.70
N GLU A 226 15.23 -0.49 7.66
CA GLU A 226 14.50 -1.71 7.27
C GLU A 226 15.48 -2.88 7.04
N LYS A 227 16.57 -2.64 6.30
CA LYS A 227 17.59 -3.66 6.03
C LYS A 227 18.26 -4.15 7.33
N ASN A 228 18.64 -3.23 8.19
CA ASN A 228 19.29 -3.56 9.46
C ASN A 228 18.36 -4.37 10.37
N LEU A 229 17.11 -3.95 10.53
CA LEU A 229 16.11 -4.68 11.31
C LEU A 229 15.87 -6.10 10.77
N LEU A 230 15.82 -6.26 9.45
CA LEU A 230 15.66 -7.58 8.84
C LEU A 230 16.88 -8.48 9.06
N ASN A 231 18.09 -7.91 9.09
CA ASN A 231 19.32 -8.66 9.38
C ASN A 231 19.37 -9.14 10.85
N GLU A 232 18.76 -8.40 11.79
CA GLU A 232 18.66 -8.78 13.20
C GLU A 232 17.65 -9.90 13.45
N ILE A 233 16.70 -10.11 12.54
CA ILE A 233 15.67 -11.15 12.68
C ILE A 233 16.28 -12.54 12.42
N ASN A 234 16.17 -13.42 13.39
CA ASN A 234 16.58 -14.81 13.23
C ASN A 234 15.50 -15.62 12.48
N PHE A 235 15.53 -15.55 11.15
CA PHE A 235 14.59 -16.27 10.28
C PHE A 235 14.60 -17.80 10.51
N LYS A 236 15.77 -18.39 10.77
CA LYS A 236 15.89 -19.84 11.05
C LYS A 236 15.16 -20.25 12.32
N LYS A 237 15.18 -19.40 13.37
CA LYS A 237 14.44 -19.65 14.61
C LYS A 237 12.94 -19.58 14.38
N ILE A 238 12.48 -18.61 13.60
CA ILE A 238 11.05 -18.49 13.24
C ILE A 238 10.60 -19.70 12.41
N GLU A 239 11.41 -20.13 11.46
CA GLU A 239 11.13 -21.31 10.62
C GLU A 239 11.04 -22.60 11.45
N LYS A 240 11.96 -22.80 12.40
CA LYS A 240 11.94 -23.96 13.31
C LYS A 240 10.69 -24.03 14.18
N ASN A 241 10.16 -22.90 14.61
CA ASN A 241 8.93 -22.84 15.41
C ASN A 241 7.68 -23.28 14.62
N ASN A 242 7.77 -23.33 13.30
CA ASN A 242 6.76 -23.78 12.34
C ASN A 242 5.31 -23.32 12.63
N LYS A 243 5.14 -22.14 13.22
CA LYS A 243 3.81 -21.57 13.48
C LYS A 243 3.14 -21.14 12.17
N ASP A 244 1.84 -21.29 12.09
CA ASP A 244 1.04 -20.91 10.92
C ASP A 244 0.89 -19.40 10.75
N ILE A 245 1.05 -18.63 11.82
CA ILE A 245 1.11 -17.17 11.82
C ILE A 245 2.42 -16.74 12.47
N ILE A 246 3.07 -15.78 11.86
CA ILE A 246 4.30 -15.19 12.40
C ILE A 246 3.93 -14.05 13.34
N ILE A 247 4.29 -14.16 14.61
CA ILE A 247 4.15 -13.08 15.60
C ILE A 247 5.56 -12.72 16.06
N TYR A 248 5.95 -11.47 15.75
CA TYR A 248 7.26 -10.95 16.06
C TYR A 248 7.16 -9.72 16.96
N TYR A 249 7.65 -9.83 18.17
CA TYR A 249 7.72 -8.74 19.13
C TYR A 249 9.16 -8.24 19.27
N ASN A 250 9.35 -6.94 19.07
CA ASN A 250 10.62 -6.28 19.35
C ASN A 250 10.37 -4.85 19.82
N ARG A 251 10.77 -4.54 21.06
CA ARG A 251 10.51 -3.27 21.72
C ARG A 251 11.16 -2.05 21.06
N ASN A 252 12.18 -2.25 20.23
CA ASN A 252 13.03 -1.19 19.68
C ASN A 252 12.65 -0.81 18.23
N ILE A 253 11.65 -1.46 17.62
CA ILE A 253 11.23 -1.09 16.26
C ILE A 253 10.41 0.19 16.30
N ASN A 254 10.77 1.16 15.45
CA ASN A 254 9.97 2.36 15.25
C ASN A 254 8.56 2.02 14.74
N GLU A 255 7.53 2.62 15.34
CA GLU A 255 6.12 2.38 15.00
C GLU A 255 5.79 2.57 13.51
N GLY A 256 6.47 3.50 12.84
CA GLY A 256 6.28 3.75 11.40
C GLY A 256 6.79 2.61 10.50
N LEU A 257 7.59 1.67 11.05
CA LEU A 257 8.22 0.59 10.30
C LEU A 257 7.61 -0.80 10.57
N ILE A 258 6.86 -1.00 11.67
CA ILE A 258 6.29 -2.31 12.00
C ILE A 258 5.47 -2.92 10.86
N GLY A 259 4.71 -2.09 10.14
CA GLY A 259 3.91 -2.56 9.00
C GLY A 259 4.74 -2.99 7.79
N ILE A 260 5.93 -2.40 7.60
CA ILE A 260 6.86 -2.81 6.54
C ILE A 260 7.50 -4.14 6.91
N ILE A 261 7.98 -4.27 8.14
CA ILE A 261 8.57 -5.52 8.63
C ILE A 261 7.55 -6.66 8.59
N ALA A 262 6.28 -6.41 8.99
CA ALA A 262 5.21 -7.38 8.87
C ALA A 262 4.99 -7.84 7.42
N SER A 263 5.04 -6.91 6.43
CA SER A 263 4.98 -7.28 5.03
C SER A 263 6.14 -8.17 4.61
N ARG A 264 7.37 -7.85 5.02
CA ARG A 264 8.56 -8.66 4.67
C ARG A 264 8.49 -10.07 5.26
N LEU A 265 8.07 -10.19 6.52
CA LEU A 265 7.89 -11.50 7.15
C LEU A 265 6.78 -12.30 6.45
N LYS A 266 5.65 -11.65 6.14
CA LYS A 266 4.56 -12.28 5.37
C LYS A 266 5.06 -12.80 4.01
N ASP A 267 5.81 -11.97 3.27
CA ASP A 267 6.31 -12.32 1.94
C ASP A 267 7.35 -13.45 2.00
N TYR A 268 8.24 -13.42 2.99
CA TYR A 268 9.29 -14.43 3.16
C TYR A 268 8.73 -15.81 3.54
N PHE A 269 7.80 -15.85 4.50
CA PHE A 269 7.23 -17.11 5.01
C PHE A 269 5.97 -17.54 4.26
N ASN A 270 5.40 -16.69 3.40
CA ASN A 270 4.08 -16.87 2.79
C ASN A 270 2.97 -17.20 3.82
N LYS A 271 3.06 -16.58 4.99
CA LYS A 271 2.15 -16.73 6.13
C LYS A 271 1.71 -15.38 6.63
N PRO A 272 0.52 -15.24 7.24
CA PRO A 272 0.17 -13.99 7.93
C PRO A 272 1.24 -13.62 8.96
N ALA A 273 1.56 -12.33 9.06
CA ALA A 273 2.61 -11.86 9.96
C ALA A 273 2.14 -10.64 10.75
N ILE A 274 2.45 -10.63 12.03
CA ILE A 274 2.16 -9.56 12.98
C ILE A 274 3.46 -9.11 13.61
N VAL A 275 3.71 -7.81 13.55
CA VAL A 275 4.87 -7.20 14.20
C VAL A 275 4.38 -6.24 15.27
N ILE A 276 4.92 -6.38 16.48
CA ILE A 276 4.51 -5.65 17.66
C ILE A 276 5.73 -4.91 18.23
N THR A 277 5.53 -3.66 18.66
CA THR A 277 6.55 -2.84 19.32
C THR A 277 5.99 -2.10 20.51
N ASN A 278 6.89 -1.57 21.35
CA ASN A 278 6.50 -0.69 22.43
C ASN A 278 6.19 0.71 21.92
N SER A 279 5.14 1.31 22.48
CA SER A 279 4.80 2.72 22.29
C SER A 279 4.40 3.30 23.62
N LYS A 280 5.32 3.99 24.28
CA LYS A 280 5.12 4.48 25.66
C LYS A 280 4.73 3.31 26.60
N ASN A 281 3.54 3.36 27.20
CA ASN A 281 3.05 2.35 28.15
C ASN A 281 2.16 1.26 27.50
N ILE A 282 2.05 1.24 26.19
CA ILE A 282 1.19 0.32 25.42
C ILE A 282 2.01 -0.39 24.36
N LEU A 283 1.45 -1.44 23.78
CA LEU A 283 1.99 -2.09 22.59
C LEU A 283 1.19 -1.64 21.35
N LYS A 284 1.91 -1.38 20.28
CA LYS A 284 1.34 -1.18 18.94
C LYS A 284 1.71 -2.34 18.04
N GLY A 285 0.73 -2.86 17.33
CA GLY A 285 0.90 -3.94 16.38
C GLY A 285 0.48 -3.56 14.97
N SER A 286 1.14 -4.15 14.00
CA SER A 286 0.74 -4.12 12.60
C SER A 286 0.74 -5.53 12.03
N ALA A 287 -0.38 -5.88 11.40
CA ALA A 287 -0.59 -7.17 10.80
C ALA A 287 -0.64 -7.08 9.27
N ARG A 288 -0.11 -8.10 8.62
CA ARG A 288 -0.21 -8.32 7.17
C ARG A 288 -0.65 -9.75 6.92
N SER A 289 -1.62 -9.92 6.04
CA SER A 289 -2.25 -11.21 5.82
C SER A 289 -2.07 -11.75 4.41
N THR A 290 -2.34 -13.04 4.25
CA THR A 290 -2.48 -13.72 2.96
C THR A 290 -3.94 -13.64 2.50
N ILE A 291 -4.19 -13.90 1.22
CA ILE A 291 -5.51 -13.74 0.57
C ILE A 291 -6.64 -14.45 1.33
N ASN A 292 -6.35 -15.61 1.92
CA ASN A 292 -7.36 -16.47 2.53
C ASN A 292 -7.62 -16.20 4.02
N TYR A 293 -7.02 -15.16 4.61
CA TYR A 293 -7.20 -14.84 6.03
C TYR A 293 -7.50 -13.36 6.23
N ASN A 294 -8.77 -13.04 6.44
CA ASN A 294 -9.22 -11.65 6.63
C ASN A 294 -8.82 -11.13 8.01
N ILE A 295 -7.67 -10.46 8.08
CA ILE A 295 -7.12 -9.94 9.34
C ILE A 295 -7.95 -8.78 9.92
N GLY A 296 -8.65 -8.00 9.08
CA GLY A 296 -9.53 -6.93 9.56
C GLY A 296 -10.70 -7.47 10.40
N ASN A 297 -11.31 -8.59 9.99
CA ASN A 297 -12.36 -9.25 10.76
C ASN A 297 -11.83 -9.85 12.07
N VAL A 298 -10.59 -10.32 12.07
CA VAL A 298 -9.94 -10.85 13.28
C VAL A 298 -9.72 -9.72 14.29
N MET A 299 -9.31 -8.53 13.84
CA MET A 299 -9.18 -7.37 14.73
C MET A 299 -10.50 -6.98 15.38
N LYS A 300 -11.62 -7.01 14.63
CA LYS A 300 -12.95 -6.73 15.19
C LYS A 300 -13.27 -7.70 16.34
N LYS A 301 -13.10 -9.00 16.10
CA LYS A 301 -13.32 -10.02 17.15
C LYS A 301 -12.45 -9.79 18.39
N MET A 302 -11.17 -9.46 18.21
CA MET A 302 -10.26 -9.20 19.32
C MET A 302 -10.64 -7.94 20.11
N ILE A 303 -11.26 -6.95 19.49
CA ILE A 303 -11.84 -5.79 20.20
C ILE A 303 -13.03 -6.23 21.04
N ASP A 304 -13.95 -7.01 20.45
CA ASP A 304 -15.15 -7.50 21.12
C ASP A 304 -14.81 -8.36 22.35
N GLU A 305 -13.75 -9.18 22.24
CA GLU A 305 -13.22 -10.00 23.32
C GLU A 305 -12.25 -9.27 24.28
N LYS A 306 -12.06 -7.94 24.09
CA LYS A 306 -11.18 -7.09 24.93
C LYS A 306 -9.71 -7.56 24.97
N ILE A 307 -9.25 -8.26 23.95
CA ILE A 307 -7.84 -8.68 23.79
C ILE A 307 -7.01 -7.48 23.35
N ILE A 308 -7.55 -6.64 22.45
CA ILE A 308 -6.95 -5.37 22.03
C ILE A 308 -7.84 -4.21 22.43
N GLU A 309 -7.22 -3.06 22.73
CA GLU A 309 -7.98 -1.85 23.15
C GLU A 309 -8.65 -1.14 21.98
N SER A 310 -7.95 -1.08 20.85
CA SER A 310 -8.45 -0.52 19.60
C SER A 310 -7.66 -1.06 18.43
N GLY A 311 -8.29 -1.06 17.27
CA GLY A 311 -7.65 -1.52 16.06
C GLY A 311 -8.59 -1.40 14.88
N GLY A 312 -8.07 -1.67 13.70
CA GLY A 312 -8.84 -1.66 12.48
C GLY A 312 -7.97 -1.99 11.28
N GLY A 313 -8.62 -2.18 10.17
CA GLY A 313 -7.92 -2.50 8.93
C GLY A 313 -8.85 -3.11 7.91
N HIS A 314 -8.24 -3.66 6.89
CA HIS A 314 -8.88 -4.32 5.75
C HIS A 314 -8.47 -5.80 5.71
N ASN A 315 -8.96 -6.51 4.70
CA ASN A 315 -8.70 -7.95 4.57
C ASN A 315 -7.22 -8.34 4.70
N MET A 316 -6.31 -7.53 4.13
CA MET A 316 -4.89 -7.86 3.97
C MET A 316 -3.97 -7.15 4.97
N ALA A 317 -4.45 -6.12 5.66
CA ALA A 317 -3.63 -5.30 6.53
C ALA A 317 -4.46 -4.70 7.66
N ALA A 318 -3.88 -4.68 8.87
CA ALA A 318 -4.51 -4.11 10.05
C ALA A 318 -3.47 -3.51 11.00
N GLY A 319 -3.93 -2.61 11.85
CA GLY A 319 -3.16 -2.07 12.96
C GLY A 319 -3.96 -2.13 14.24
N PHE A 320 -3.29 -2.21 15.39
CA PHE A 320 -3.96 -2.29 16.69
C PHE A 320 -3.09 -1.75 17.83
N ILE A 321 -3.77 -1.49 18.94
CA ILE A 321 -3.18 -1.07 20.21
C ILE A 321 -3.63 -2.05 21.29
N MET A 322 -2.71 -2.46 22.17
CA MET A 322 -2.99 -3.41 23.23
C MET A 322 -2.15 -3.18 24.48
N ARG A 323 -2.55 -3.78 25.59
CA ARG A 323 -1.76 -3.83 26.81
C ARG A 323 -0.76 -4.99 26.78
N LYS A 324 0.41 -4.78 27.40
CA LYS A 324 1.51 -5.77 27.36
C LYS A 324 1.12 -7.13 27.94
N HIS A 325 0.34 -7.17 29.03
CA HIS A 325 -0.09 -8.43 29.67
C HIS A 325 -1.03 -9.28 28.79
N LYS A 326 -1.62 -8.69 27.75
CA LYS A 326 -2.50 -9.38 26.80
C LYS A 326 -1.78 -10.07 25.63
N LEU A 327 -0.44 -10.02 25.57
CA LEU A 327 0.32 -10.53 24.44
C LEU A 327 0.12 -12.05 24.23
N ILE A 328 0.12 -12.83 25.30
CA ILE A 328 -0.08 -14.29 25.24
C ILE A 328 -1.51 -14.61 24.78
N GLU A 329 -2.49 -13.87 25.29
CA GLU A 329 -3.89 -14.05 24.92
C GLU A 329 -4.12 -13.74 23.42
N LEU A 330 -3.51 -12.66 22.90
CA LEU A 330 -3.51 -12.35 21.47
C LEU A 330 -2.91 -13.49 20.66
N GLU A 331 -1.76 -14.03 21.07
CA GLU A 331 -1.09 -15.11 20.34
C GLU A 331 -1.97 -16.37 20.26
N ASN A 332 -2.55 -16.78 21.37
CA ASN A 332 -3.42 -17.94 21.46
C ASN A 332 -4.69 -17.77 20.62
N PHE A 333 -5.33 -16.60 20.73
CA PHE A 333 -6.54 -16.28 19.96
C PHE A 333 -6.31 -16.35 18.45
N ILE A 334 -5.26 -15.69 17.97
CA ILE A 334 -4.98 -15.63 16.54
C ILE A 334 -4.61 -17.00 15.96
N LEU A 335 -3.82 -17.78 16.68
CA LEU A 335 -3.46 -19.13 16.25
C LEU A 335 -4.70 -20.03 16.17
N SER A 336 -5.58 -19.97 17.16
CA SER A 336 -6.82 -20.77 17.16
C SER A 336 -7.79 -20.33 16.05
N ASP A 337 -8.03 -19.02 15.85
CA ASP A 337 -8.91 -18.51 14.78
C ASP A 337 -8.37 -18.89 13.38
N TYR A 338 -7.04 -18.87 13.21
CA TYR A 338 -6.42 -19.27 11.96
C TYR A 338 -6.61 -20.75 11.66
N LEU A 339 -6.37 -21.62 12.63
CA LEU A 339 -6.52 -23.09 12.49
C LEU A 339 -7.97 -23.46 12.13
N ILE A 340 -8.94 -22.83 12.79
CA ILE A 340 -10.36 -23.07 12.50
C ILE A 340 -10.71 -22.70 11.05
N LYS A 341 -10.21 -21.56 10.57
CA LYS A 341 -10.54 -21.05 9.23
C LYS A 341 -9.80 -21.76 8.10
N ASN A 342 -8.67 -22.39 8.37
CA ASN A 342 -7.82 -22.98 7.35
C ASN A 342 -7.78 -24.53 7.37
N LYS A 343 -8.70 -25.19 8.11
CA LYS A 343 -8.79 -26.65 8.17
C LYS A 343 -8.91 -27.35 6.81
N ASN A 344 -9.50 -26.66 5.80
CA ASN A 344 -9.77 -27.23 4.46
C ASN A 344 -9.05 -26.41 3.37
N ARG A 345 -7.79 -26.07 3.55
CA ARG A 345 -7.07 -25.25 2.58
C ARG A 345 -6.53 -26.11 1.43
N ASP A 346 -7.12 -25.95 0.25
CA ASP A 346 -6.51 -26.40 -1.00
C ASP A 346 -5.30 -25.50 -1.32
N LEU A 347 -4.11 -26.10 -1.31
CA LEU A 347 -2.84 -25.42 -1.66
C LEU A 347 -2.59 -25.41 -3.17
N ASN A 348 -3.63 -25.56 -3.98
CA ASN A 348 -3.49 -25.59 -5.44
C ASN A 348 -3.03 -24.23 -5.96
N ASN A 349 -1.91 -24.23 -6.67
CA ASN A 349 -1.48 -23.07 -7.43
C ASN A 349 -2.47 -22.86 -8.58
N THR A 350 -3.04 -21.68 -8.68
CA THR A 350 -3.93 -21.29 -9.77
C THR A 350 -3.18 -20.57 -10.86
N TYR A 351 -3.59 -20.75 -12.08
CA TYR A 351 -3.15 -20.02 -13.28
C TYR A 351 -4.35 -19.75 -14.17
N ASP A 352 -4.27 -18.72 -15.00
CA ASP A 352 -5.39 -18.35 -15.88
C ASP A 352 -5.50 -19.27 -17.07
N THR A 353 -4.37 -19.60 -17.71
CA THR A 353 -4.35 -20.52 -18.84
C THR A 353 -2.94 -21.12 -19.05
N GLU A 354 -2.88 -22.20 -19.84
CA GLU A 354 -1.64 -22.78 -20.33
C GLU A 354 -1.20 -22.08 -21.61
N ILE A 355 0.11 -21.81 -21.74
CA ILE A 355 0.67 -21.22 -22.95
C ILE A 355 1.85 -22.04 -23.47
N SER A 356 1.86 -22.23 -24.81
CA SER A 356 3.03 -22.76 -25.49
C SER A 356 4.18 -21.72 -25.49
N PRO A 357 5.42 -22.12 -25.22
CA PRO A 357 6.56 -21.21 -25.30
C PRO A 357 6.70 -20.46 -26.63
N ASN A 358 6.26 -21.05 -27.73
CA ASN A 358 6.27 -20.39 -29.04
C ASN A 358 5.24 -19.27 -29.16
N GLY A 359 4.15 -19.31 -28.37
CA GLY A 359 3.18 -18.25 -28.29
C GLY A 359 3.64 -17.02 -27.51
N ILE A 360 4.74 -17.13 -26.78
CA ILE A 360 5.32 -16.02 -25.99
C ILE A 360 6.14 -15.12 -26.91
N ASN A 361 5.50 -14.19 -27.57
CA ASN A 361 6.10 -13.24 -28.51
C ASN A 361 5.69 -11.80 -28.18
N LYS A 362 6.18 -10.82 -28.93
CA LYS A 362 5.89 -9.40 -28.71
C LYS A 362 4.43 -9.06 -28.90
N ASP A 363 3.78 -9.66 -29.91
CA ASP A 363 2.39 -9.38 -30.22
C ASP A 363 1.49 -9.86 -29.06
N PHE A 364 1.79 -11.05 -28.52
CA PHE A 364 1.09 -11.54 -27.33
C PHE A 364 1.26 -10.65 -26.11
N VAL A 365 2.46 -10.13 -25.85
CA VAL A 365 2.69 -9.17 -24.76
C VAL A 365 1.94 -7.87 -25.02
N CYS A 366 1.85 -7.39 -26.26
CA CYS A 366 1.02 -6.23 -26.59
C CYS A 366 -0.45 -6.49 -26.29
N GLU A 367 -1.00 -7.66 -26.61
CA GLU A 367 -2.38 -8.01 -26.28
C GLU A 367 -2.62 -8.09 -24.76
N ILE A 368 -1.70 -8.70 -24.00
CA ILE A 368 -1.75 -8.68 -22.53
C ILE A 368 -1.79 -7.24 -22.01
N ASN A 369 -0.95 -6.35 -22.52
CA ASN A 369 -0.90 -4.97 -22.05
C ASN A 369 -2.20 -4.20 -22.28
N LYS A 370 -3.01 -4.55 -23.25
CA LYS A 370 -4.34 -3.94 -23.49
C LYS A 370 -5.32 -4.17 -22.34
N ILE A 371 -5.20 -5.28 -21.62
CA ILE A 371 -6.05 -5.54 -20.45
C ILE A 371 -5.53 -4.90 -19.16
N GLY A 372 -4.34 -4.28 -19.20
CA GLY A 372 -3.80 -3.44 -18.12
C GLY A 372 -4.61 -2.16 -17.87
N PRO A 373 -4.09 -1.23 -17.07
CA PRO A 373 -2.91 -1.40 -16.20
C PRO A 373 -3.17 -2.40 -15.08
N PHE A 374 -2.14 -3.16 -14.72
CA PHE A 374 -2.24 -4.18 -13.70
C PHE A 374 -2.01 -3.60 -12.29
N GLY A 375 -2.58 -4.26 -11.29
CA GLY A 375 -2.48 -3.89 -9.89
C GLY A 375 -3.56 -4.57 -9.06
N ASN A 376 -3.83 -4.04 -7.87
CA ASN A 376 -4.86 -4.62 -7.02
C ASN A 376 -6.22 -4.66 -7.74
N GLY A 377 -6.91 -5.80 -7.68
CA GLY A 377 -8.23 -6.01 -8.32
C GLY A 377 -8.19 -6.18 -9.85
N ASN A 378 -7.06 -5.96 -10.51
CA ASN A 378 -6.78 -6.28 -11.91
C ASN A 378 -5.35 -6.87 -12.01
N PRO A 379 -5.12 -8.10 -11.50
CA PRO A 379 -3.80 -8.72 -11.52
C PRO A 379 -3.34 -9.00 -12.95
N SER A 380 -2.02 -9.07 -13.13
CA SER A 380 -1.43 -9.57 -14.37
C SER A 380 -1.85 -11.03 -14.59
N PRO A 381 -2.14 -11.44 -15.82
CA PRO A 381 -2.43 -12.84 -16.11
C PRO A 381 -1.25 -13.75 -15.77
N ILE A 382 -1.57 -14.90 -15.21
CA ILE A 382 -0.61 -15.93 -14.80
C ILE A 382 -0.73 -17.14 -15.73
N PHE A 383 0.39 -17.55 -16.30
CA PHE A 383 0.43 -18.60 -17.30
C PHE A 383 1.18 -19.84 -16.80
N LEU A 384 0.63 -21.03 -17.12
CA LEU A 384 1.35 -22.30 -16.96
C LEU A 384 2.19 -22.61 -18.20
N ILE A 385 3.48 -22.82 -18.02
CA ILE A 385 4.43 -23.24 -19.06
C ILE A 385 4.96 -24.60 -18.65
N LYS A 386 4.66 -25.63 -19.45
CA LYS A 386 4.99 -27.02 -19.13
C LYS A 386 6.36 -27.46 -19.69
N ASN A 387 6.95 -28.46 -19.04
CA ASN A 387 8.11 -29.21 -19.52
C ASN A 387 9.32 -28.36 -19.89
N CYS A 388 9.76 -27.50 -18.98
CA CYS A 388 10.93 -26.66 -19.14
C CYS A 388 12.14 -27.18 -18.37
N LYS A 389 13.34 -26.99 -18.90
CA LYS A 389 14.61 -27.16 -18.16
C LYS A 389 15.08 -25.80 -17.65
N ILE A 390 15.58 -25.76 -16.44
CA ILE A 390 16.24 -24.58 -15.88
C ILE A 390 17.69 -24.58 -16.32
N LEU A 391 18.11 -23.53 -17.02
CA LEU A 391 19.49 -23.33 -17.46
C LEU A 391 20.03 -22.04 -16.85
N LYS A 392 21.33 -21.99 -16.66
CA LYS A 392 22.10 -20.78 -16.31
C LYS A 392 21.45 -19.96 -15.17
N VAL A 393 21.50 -20.50 -13.98
CA VAL A 393 21.04 -19.82 -12.79
C VAL A 393 22.08 -18.78 -12.34
N THR A 394 21.65 -17.55 -12.07
CA THR A 394 22.51 -16.44 -11.64
C THR A 394 21.86 -15.69 -10.49
N THR A 395 22.66 -15.19 -9.58
CA THR A 395 22.21 -14.32 -8.49
C THR A 395 22.23 -12.87 -8.95
N ILE A 396 21.18 -12.13 -8.69
CA ILE A 396 21.04 -10.71 -9.06
C ILE A 396 20.88 -9.89 -7.78
N LYS A 397 21.81 -8.94 -7.56
CA LYS A 397 21.82 -8.03 -6.41
C LYS A 397 21.69 -8.74 -5.04
N ASP A 398 22.25 -9.95 -4.91
CA ASP A 398 22.21 -10.79 -3.70
C ASP A 398 20.79 -11.00 -3.10
N LYS A 399 19.78 -10.95 -3.96
CA LYS A 399 18.36 -11.07 -3.55
C LYS A 399 17.51 -11.88 -4.51
N HIS A 400 17.75 -11.76 -5.80
CA HIS A 400 16.92 -12.33 -6.84
C HIS A 400 17.65 -13.45 -7.54
N ILE A 401 16.91 -14.38 -8.13
CA ILE A 401 17.48 -15.44 -8.96
C ILE A 401 17.03 -15.21 -10.41
N GLY A 402 18.00 -14.95 -11.27
CA GLY A 402 17.82 -14.95 -12.72
C GLY A 402 18.15 -16.31 -13.29
N PHE A 403 17.37 -16.79 -14.24
CA PHE A 403 17.62 -18.07 -14.91
C PHE A 403 17.06 -18.06 -16.34
N ILE A 404 17.45 -19.05 -17.11
CA ILE A 404 16.93 -19.27 -18.47
C ILE A 404 16.07 -20.52 -18.43
N LEU A 405 14.81 -20.41 -18.85
CA LEU A 405 13.94 -21.54 -19.10
C LEU A 405 14.12 -22.02 -20.54
N LYS A 406 14.46 -23.28 -20.70
CA LYS A 406 14.53 -23.97 -22.00
C LYS A 406 13.37 -24.95 -22.09
N PRO A 407 12.32 -24.64 -22.87
CA PRO A 407 11.26 -25.60 -23.15
C PRO A 407 11.77 -26.73 -24.05
N LEU A 408 11.05 -27.85 -24.11
CA LEU A 408 11.36 -28.95 -25.01
C LEU A 408 11.31 -28.50 -26.47
N ILE A 409 10.33 -27.69 -26.82
CA ILE A 409 10.14 -27.11 -28.16
C ILE A 409 10.01 -25.60 -28.00
N GLY A 410 10.78 -24.84 -28.77
CA GLY A 410 10.71 -23.38 -28.79
C GLY A 410 11.96 -22.67 -28.26
N LYS A 411 11.91 -21.34 -28.22
CA LYS A 411 13.04 -20.48 -27.80
C LYS A 411 13.18 -20.47 -26.29
N SER A 412 14.42 -20.30 -25.84
CA SER A 412 14.71 -20.09 -24.42
C SER A 412 14.20 -18.73 -23.96
N ILE A 413 13.64 -18.68 -22.74
CA ILE A 413 13.02 -17.50 -22.18
C ILE A 413 13.78 -17.06 -20.92
N LYS A 414 14.15 -15.78 -20.87
CA LYS A 414 14.74 -15.20 -19.66
C LYS A 414 13.68 -15.15 -18.55
N SER A 415 14.08 -15.52 -17.35
CA SER A 415 13.18 -15.58 -16.21
C SER A 415 13.86 -14.99 -14.98
N ILE A 416 13.07 -14.40 -14.09
CA ILE A 416 13.55 -13.89 -12.80
C ILE A 416 12.57 -14.29 -11.70
N CYS A 417 13.11 -14.73 -10.58
CA CYS A 417 12.35 -14.91 -9.35
C CYS A 417 12.82 -13.86 -8.34
N PHE A 418 11.96 -12.88 -8.08
CA PHE A 418 12.29 -11.76 -7.21
C PHE A 418 12.35 -12.18 -5.73
N ASN A 419 13.36 -11.66 -5.00
CA ASN A 419 13.56 -11.88 -3.55
C ASN A 419 13.60 -13.36 -3.14
N SER A 420 14.07 -14.25 -4.03
CA SER A 420 13.98 -15.70 -3.86
C SER A 420 15.24 -16.36 -3.35
N LEU A 421 16.40 -15.68 -3.34
CA LEU A 421 17.71 -16.30 -3.09
C LEU A 421 17.75 -17.16 -1.82
N ASN A 422 17.16 -16.69 -0.72
CA ASN A 422 17.19 -17.36 0.57
C ASN A 422 15.89 -18.14 0.88
N THR A 423 14.99 -18.28 -0.08
CA THR A 423 13.71 -19.00 0.07
C THR A 423 13.82 -20.46 -0.37
N GLN A 424 12.82 -21.27 -0.05
CA GLN A 424 12.75 -22.66 -0.52
C GLN A 424 12.73 -22.74 -2.05
N ILE A 425 11.96 -21.86 -2.72
CA ILE A 425 11.91 -21.80 -4.19
C ILE A 425 13.28 -21.44 -4.77
N GLY A 426 14.02 -20.55 -4.12
CA GLY A 426 15.37 -20.19 -4.54
C GLY A 426 16.35 -21.37 -4.46
N LYS A 427 16.32 -22.10 -3.36
CA LYS A 427 17.11 -23.33 -3.20
C LYS A 427 16.76 -24.37 -4.26
N TYR A 428 15.45 -24.50 -4.55
CA TYR A 428 14.97 -25.37 -5.61
C TYR A 428 15.49 -24.96 -6.99
N LEU A 429 15.38 -23.70 -7.36
CA LEU A 429 15.86 -23.19 -8.65
C LEU A 429 17.37 -23.39 -8.86
N ILE A 430 18.16 -23.29 -7.79
CA ILE A 430 19.62 -23.46 -7.85
C ILE A 430 20.01 -24.95 -8.03
N ASN A 431 19.31 -25.86 -7.36
CA ASN A 431 19.74 -27.25 -7.23
C ASN A 431 19.00 -28.24 -8.14
N TYR A 432 17.88 -27.82 -8.75
CA TYR A 432 17.01 -28.74 -9.47
C TYR A 432 17.42 -28.97 -10.92
N LYS A 433 17.59 -30.24 -11.30
CA LYS A 433 18.08 -30.65 -12.62
C LYS A 433 17.04 -31.31 -13.54
N LYS A 434 15.83 -31.56 -13.03
CA LYS A 434 14.77 -32.21 -13.82
C LYS A 434 13.92 -31.19 -14.58
N ASN A 435 13.01 -31.66 -15.44
CA ASN A 435 12.01 -30.80 -16.08
C ASN A 435 11.03 -30.26 -15.03
N VAL A 436 10.65 -29.00 -15.20
CA VAL A 436 9.73 -28.29 -14.32
C VAL A 436 8.54 -27.77 -15.10
N HIS A 437 7.42 -27.60 -14.42
CA HIS A 437 6.31 -26.76 -14.85
C HIS A 437 6.45 -25.42 -14.15
N VAL A 438 6.29 -24.32 -14.87
CA VAL A 438 6.46 -22.98 -14.34
C VAL A 438 5.15 -22.22 -14.45
N ILE A 439 4.75 -21.62 -13.36
CA ILE A 439 3.63 -20.67 -13.29
C ILE A 439 4.24 -19.28 -13.17
N ALA A 440 4.00 -18.41 -14.15
CA ALA A 440 4.66 -17.11 -14.23
C ALA A 440 3.81 -16.05 -14.93
N GLU A 441 4.07 -14.81 -14.63
CA GLU A 441 3.63 -13.66 -15.40
C GLU A 441 4.57 -13.39 -16.55
N ILE A 442 4.07 -12.80 -17.64
CA ILE A 442 4.86 -12.46 -18.83
C ILE A 442 4.97 -10.95 -18.93
N HIS A 443 6.20 -10.43 -18.91
CA HIS A 443 6.46 -8.99 -18.93
C HIS A 443 7.43 -8.60 -20.04
N GLU A 444 7.34 -7.34 -20.50
CA GLU A 444 8.40 -6.71 -21.29
C GLU A 444 9.42 -6.08 -20.34
N ASN A 445 10.65 -6.54 -20.39
CA ASN A 445 11.76 -5.97 -19.64
C ASN A 445 12.57 -5.04 -20.56
N ILE A 446 12.76 -3.80 -20.14
CA ILE A 446 13.56 -2.81 -20.86
C ILE A 446 14.89 -2.64 -20.11
N TRP A 447 15.98 -3.05 -20.72
CA TRP A 447 17.34 -2.89 -20.19
C TRP A 447 18.28 -2.32 -21.24
N ASN A 448 18.96 -1.22 -20.94
CA ASN A 448 19.83 -0.51 -21.90
C ASN A 448 19.17 -0.29 -23.27
N ASN A 449 17.94 0.24 -23.27
CA ASN A 449 17.09 0.48 -24.44
C ASN A 449 16.75 -0.78 -25.27
N LYS A 450 17.07 -1.98 -24.78
CA LYS A 450 16.67 -3.24 -25.41
C LYS A 450 15.43 -3.81 -24.70
N LYS A 451 14.39 -4.04 -25.47
CA LYS A 451 13.16 -4.68 -25.02
C LYS A 451 13.31 -6.20 -25.14
N THR A 452 13.11 -6.91 -24.05
CA THR A 452 13.14 -8.38 -24.02
C THR A 452 11.94 -8.90 -23.25
N ILE A 453 11.39 -10.03 -23.67
CA ILE A 453 10.34 -10.70 -22.92
C ILE A 453 10.96 -11.48 -21.78
N GLN A 454 10.38 -11.40 -20.61
CA GLN A 454 10.83 -12.01 -19.37
C GLN A 454 9.65 -12.62 -18.64
N LEU A 455 9.88 -13.77 -18.00
CA LEU A 455 8.95 -14.36 -17.05
C LEU A 455 9.32 -13.92 -15.62
N ASN A 456 8.28 -13.58 -14.84
CA ASN A 456 8.43 -13.19 -13.46
C ASN A 456 7.67 -14.12 -12.52
#